data_3799ff19e10d255e9778bf3d22728292
#
_entry.id   3799ff19e10d255e9778bf3d22728292
#
_cell.length_a   1.000
_cell.length_b   1.000
_cell.length_c   1.000
_cell.angle_alpha   90.00
_cell.angle_beta   90.00
_cell.angle_gamma   90.00
#
_symmetry.space_group_name_H-M   'P 1'
#
loop_
_entity.id
_entity.type
_entity.pdbx_description
1 polymer ?
#
loop_
_entity_poly.entity_id
_entity_poly.type
_entity_poly.pdbx_seq_one_letter_code
_entity_poly.pdbx_strand_id
1 'polypeptide(L)'
;MTAKEIAEFKKENSKYINNELVKPLKLTDKELIIYFPKIKAMVDDAEACKNNGNPRCCINESFMHNVLERQENGSLRLVSTPCPKKKLHDCWIQNDYICDSQARSLPTMQSIAKEHKQDSEKNSKCNKLECIKQLLNIKDQIKKNEKPRGLYIYGPYGVGKSFLLYRFCEMLQELGKTTAFISAPETIRRFKNTFSDDSPVGPEYYENKMIDVDVLVIDDLGSEIPAKWFYNDFLINVLNKRMSEEKLTLFTSNYTLKGLLSKWAKEAKMLNVDVGRIGERIKALTGNREFRLDDKGNRY
;
A
#
# COMPACT_ATOMS: atom_id res chain seq x y z
N MET A 1 41.54 -23.46 17.20
CA MET A 1 40.55 -24.11 18.06
C MET A 1 40.58 -25.61 17.86
N THR A 2 40.53 -26.35 18.93
CA THR A 2 40.42 -27.82 18.92
C THR A 2 38.97 -28.21 18.53
N ALA A 3 38.79 -29.48 18.15
CA ALA A 3 37.45 -29.99 17.82
C ALA A 3 36.44 -29.83 18.98
N LYS A 4 36.92 -29.94 20.24
CA LYS A 4 36.11 -29.77 21.46
C LYS A 4 35.66 -28.32 21.64
N GLU A 5 36.56 -27.36 21.44
CA GLU A 5 36.24 -25.93 21.51
C GLU A 5 35.27 -25.50 20.40
N ILE A 6 35.38 -26.10 19.22
CA ILE A 6 34.42 -25.82 18.13
C ILE A 6 33.02 -26.35 18.47
N ALA A 7 32.94 -27.54 19.06
CA ALA A 7 31.64 -28.11 19.47
C ALA A 7 30.98 -27.29 20.56
N GLU A 8 31.77 -26.79 21.54
CA GLU A 8 31.30 -25.93 22.61
C GLU A 8 30.78 -24.56 22.07
N PHE A 9 31.59 -23.95 21.19
CA PHE A 9 31.19 -22.71 20.50
C PHE A 9 29.86 -22.85 19.73
N LYS A 10 29.67 -23.96 19.00
CA LYS A 10 28.44 -24.24 18.26
C LYS A 10 27.24 -24.43 19.21
N LYS A 11 27.43 -25.05 20.34
CA LYS A 11 26.39 -25.26 21.35
C LYS A 11 25.94 -23.93 21.96
N GLU A 12 26.89 -23.10 22.36
CA GLU A 12 26.61 -21.79 22.96
C GLU A 12 25.91 -20.82 21.97
N ASN A 13 26.28 -20.91 20.69
CA ASN A 13 25.78 -20.00 19.64
C ASN A 13 24.73 -20.66 18.74
N SER A 14 24.09 -21.72 19.19
CA SER A 14 23.12 -22.51 18.42
C SER A 14 21.96 -21.69 17.86
N LYS A 15 21.49 -20.66 18.58
CA LYS A 15 20.45 -19.72 18.16
C LYS A 15 20.80 -19.06 16.82
N TYR A 16 22.04 -18.60 16.68
CA TYR A 16 22.52 -17.90 15.50
C TYR A 16 22.85 -18.86 14.37
N ILE A 17 23.55 -19.93 14.66
CA ILE A 17 24.06 -20.91 13.69
C ILE A 17 22.90 -21.68 13.01
N ASN A 18 21.87 -22.03 13.79
CA ASN A 18 20.71 -22.76 13.30
C ASN A 18 19.62 -21.85 12.70
N ASN A 19 19.87 -20.55 12.61
CA ASN A 19 18.90 -19.60 12.05
C ASN A 19 18.63 -19.89 10.56
N GLU A 20 17.40 -19.68 10.14
CA GLU A 20 16.95 -19.90 8.75
C GLU A 20 17.71 -19.06 7.72
N LEU A 21 18.23 -17.89 8.11
CA LEU A 21 19.03 -17.02 7.25
C LEU A 21 20.48 -17.54 7.06
N VAL A 22 20.96 -18.36 7.98
CA VAL A 22 22.34 -18.85 8.00
C VAL A 22 22.47 -20.23 7.33
N LYS A 23 21.48 -21.10 7.50
CA LYS A 23 21.47 -22.46 6.93
C LYS A 23 21.76 -22.52 5.42
N PRO A 24 21.16 -21.65 4.57
CA PRO A 24 21.41 -21.68 3.13
C PRO A 24 22.86 -21.39 2.73
N LEU A 25 23.62 -20.69 3.60
CA LEU A 25 25.01 -20.31 3.32
C LEU A 25 25.97 -21.51 3.39
N LYS A 26 25.57 -22.67 3.97
CA LYS A 26 26.35 -23.91 4.09
C LYS A 26 27.77 -23.65 4.60
N LEU A 27 27.90 -22.95 5.73
CA LEU A 27 29.18 -22.50 6.27
C LEU A 27 30.00 -23.65 6.85
N THR A 28 31.29 -23.67 6.57
CA THR A 28 32.25 -24.51 7.25
C THR A 28 32.49 -24.05 8.69
N ASP A 29 33.05 -24.91 9.54
CA ASP A 29 33.36 -24.58 10.92
C ASP A 29 34.31 -23.38 11.06
N LYS A 30 35.30 -23.27 10.15
CA LYS A 30 36.19 -22.12 10.09
C LYS A 30 35.45 -20.83 9.73
N GLU A 31 34.58 -20.91 8.76
CA GLU A 31 33.78 -19.75 8.34
C GLU A 31 32.79 -19.30 9.44
N LEU A 32 32.16 -20.26 10.12
CA LEU A 32 31.28 -19.94 11.26
C LEU A 32 31.99 -19.10 12.33
N ILE A 33 33.24 -19.48 12.65
CA ILE A 33 34.04 -18.78 13.67
C ILE A 33 34.47 -17.40 13.17
N ILE A 34 35.05 -17.36 11.96
CA ILE A 34 35.57 -16.10 11.37
C ILE A 34 34.48 -15.07 11.15
N TYR A 35 33.32 -15.51 10.65
CA TYR A 35 32.24 -14.62 10.29
C TYR A 35 31.17 -14.49 11.37
N PHE A 36 31.35 -15.09 12.55
CA PHE A 36 30.35 -15.08 13.61
C PHE A 36 29.84 -13.68 14.00
N PRO A 37 30.70 -12.65 14.16
CA PRO A 37 30.20 -11.31 14.44
C PRO A 37 29.23 -10.77 13.38
N LYS A 38 29.48 -11.08 12.11
CA LYS A 38 28.62 -10.69 10.99
C LYS A 38 27.32 -11.51 10.96
N ILE A 39 27.39 -12.81 11.27
CA ILE A 39 26.22 -13.69 11.41
C ILE A 39 25.33 -13.18 12.52
N LYS A 40 25.91 -12.85 13.67
CA LYS A 40 25.19 -12.32 14.82
C LYS A 40 24.47 -11.01 14.45
N ALA A 41 25.19 -10.07 13.86
CA ALA A 41 24.62 -8.78 13.43
C ALA A 41 23.44 -8.96 12.46
N MET A 42 23.56 -9.87 11.47
CA MET A 42 22.49 -10.17 10.52
C MET A 42 21.25 -10.75 11.20
N VAL A 43 21.44 -11.71 12.12
CA VAL A 43 20.34 -12.39 12.82
C VAL A 43 19.66 -11.44 13.81
N ASP A 44 20.42 -10.69 14.58
CA ASP A 44 19.88 -9.70 15.54
C ASP A 44 19.07 -8.61 14.83
N ASP A 45 19.55 -8.12 13.68
CA ASP A 45 18.86 -7.14 12.83
C ASP A 45 17.52 -7.72 12.30
N ALA A 46 17.53 -8.96 11.85
CA ALA A 46 16.33 -9.64 11.35
C ALA A 46 15.32 -9.93 12.47
N GLU A 47 15.77 -10.32 13.68
CA GLU A 47 14.90 -10.55 14.84
C GLU A 47 14.28 -9.23 15.33
N ALA A 48 15.07 -8.18 15.41
CA ALA A 48 14.57 -6.86 15.77
C ALA A 48 13.49 -6.39 14.79
N CYS A 49 13.68 -6.64 13.48
CA CYS A 49 12.70 -6.33 12.46
C CYS A 49 11.40 -7.15 12.60
N LYS A 50 11.49 -8.44 12.96
CA LYS A 50 10.31 -9.30 13.21
C LYS A 50 9.51 -8.82 14.43
N ASN A 51 10.21 -8.45 15.50
CA ASN A 51 9.61 -8.08 16.77
C ASN A 51 8.98 -6.68 16.79
N ASN A 52 9.27 -5.84 15.81
CA ASN A 52 8.77 -4.47 15.78
C ASN A 52 7.25 -4.37 15.53
N GLY A 53 6.57 -5.40 15.06
CA GLY A 53 5.11 -5.42 14.90
C GLY A 53 4.53 -4.37 13.92
N ASN A 54 5.30 -3.36 13.54
CA ASN A 54 4.86 -2.31 12.61
C ASN A 54 5.18 -2.72 11.16
N PRO A 55 4.18 -2.93 10.30
CA PRO A 55 4.41 -3.32 8.92
C PRO A 55 5.16 -2.27 8.10
N ARG A 56 5.18 -1.01 8.54
CA ARG A 56 5.82 0.12 7.86
C ARG A 56 7.18 0.49 8.42
N CYS A 57 7.49 0.04 9.64
CA CYS A 57 8.69 0.48 10.32
C CYS A 57 9.87 -0.40 9.94
N CYS A 58 10.92 0.19 9.43
CA CYS A 58 12.27 -0.32 9.60
C CYS A 58 12.88 0.32 10.83
N ILE A 59 13.52 -0.49 11.68
CA ILE A 59 14.26 -0.03 12.85
C ILE A 59 15.38 0.91 12.44
N ASN A 60 15.84 0.78 11.22
CA ASN A 60 16.88 1.57 10.61
C ASN A 60 16.22 2.59 9.66
N GLU A 61 16.45 3.89 9.89
CA GLU A 61 15.93 5.00 9.07
C GLU A 61 16.33 4.89 7.59
N SER A 62 17.43 4.19 7.29
CA SER A 62 17.87 3.92 5.93
C SER A 62 17.05 2.85 5.20
N PHE A 63 16.16 2.15 5.89
CA PHE A 63 15.39 1.03 5.37
C PHE A 63 16.24 -0.06 4.71
N MET A 64 17.42 -0.30 5.26
CA MET A 64 18.36 -1.30 4.81
C MET A 64 18.53 -2.36 5.90
N HIS A 65 18.76 -3.59 5.53
CA HIS A 65 19.17 -4.67 6.45
C HIS A 65 20.39 -5.37 5.91
N ASN A 66 21.14 -5.97 6.82
CA ASN A 66 22.38 -6.64 6.49
C ASN A 66 22.12 -8.11 6.15
N VAL A 67 22.64 -8.56 5.01
CA VAL A 67 22.58 -9.95 4.56
C VAL A 67 24.01 -10.42 4.28
N LEU A 68 24.34 -11.64 4.69
CA LEU A 68 25.59 -12.28 4.34
C LEU A 68 25.43 -12.99 3.00
N GLU A 69 26.27 -12.64 2.05
CA GLU A 69 26.30 -13.26 0.72
C GLU A 69 27.66 -13.87 0.44
N ARG A 70 27.65 -15.04 -0.23
CA ARG A 70 28.85 -15.67 -0.72
C ARG A 70 29.25 -15.08 -2.06
N GLN A 71 30.45 -14.55 -2.13
CA GLN A 71 31.02 -13.99 -3.36
C GLN A 71 31.56 -15.12 -4.28
N GLU A 72 31.75 -14.82 -5.54
CA GLU A 72 32.31 -15.78 -6.53
C GLU A 72 33.66 -16.37 -6.11
N ASN A 73 34.47 -15.62 -5.39
CA ASN A 73 35.75 -16.08 -4.84
C ASN A 73 35.61 -16.95 -3.56
N GLY A 74 34.37 -17.26 -3.16
CA GLY A 74 34.07 -18.07 -1.98
C GLY A 74 34.07 -17.32 -0.65
N SER A 75 34.51 -16.06 -0.60
CA SER A 75 34.47 -15.25 0.63
C SER A 75 33.05 -14.79 0.98
N LEU A 76 32.81 -14.53 2.27
CA LEU A 76 31.52 -14.01 2.75
C LEU A 76 31.61 -12.51 2.98
N ARG A 77 30.69 -11.78 2.38
CA ARG A 77 30.56 -10.33 2.54
C ARG A 77 29.22 -10.00 3.17
N LEU A 78 29.23 -9.05 4.11
CA LEU A 78 28.01 -8.43 4.61
C LEU A 78 27.58 -7.35 3.61
N VAL A 79 26.40 -7.52 3.03
CA VAL A 79 25.84 -6.60 2.03
C VAL A 79 24.58 -5.96 2.63
N SER A 80 24.48 -4.66 2.53
CA SER A 80 23.26 -3.95 2.88
C SER A 80 22.25 -4.05 1.74
N THR A 81 21.11 -4.69 2.01
CA THR A 81 20.02 -4.84 1.05
C THR A 81 18.80 -4.05 1.49
N PRO A 82 17.97 -3.55 0.57
CA PRO A 82 16.73 -2.89 0.93
C PRO A 82 15.83 -3.80 1.77
N CYS A 83 15.31 -3.26 2.87
CA CYS A 83 14.35 -3.98 3.70
C CYS A 83 13.12 -4.38 2.87
N PRO A 84 12.62 -5.63 2.93
CA PRO A 84 11.40 -6.03 2.23
C PRO A 84 10.20 -5.10 2.54
N LYS A 85 10.14 -4.55 3.74
CA LYS A 85 9.11 -3.59 4.13
C LYS A 85 9.32 -2.20 3.53
N LYS A 86 10.51 -1.85 3.04
CA LYS A 86 10.78 -0.58 2.35
C LYS A 86 9.86 -0.41 1.15
N LYS A 87 9.68 -1.47 0.37
CA LYS A 87 8.79 -1.46 -0.79
C LYS A 87 7.35 -1.11 -0.39
N LEU A 88 6.87 -1.63 0.75
CA LEU A 88 5.57 -1.29 1.30
C LEU A 88 5.51 0.15 1.81
N HIS A 89 6.58 0.62 2.44
CA HIS A 89 6.69 2.00 2.90
C HIS A 89 6.75 2.99 1.74
N ASP A 90 7.60 2.75 0.75
CA ASP A 90 7.77 3.62 -0.44
C ASP A 90 6.52 3.68 -1.32
N CYS A 91 5.62 2.68 -1.20
CA CYS A 91 4.36 2.67 -1.91
C CYS A 91 3.31 3.63 -1.35
N TRP A 92 3.48 4.09 -0.11
CA TRP A 92 2.63 5.13 0.45
C TRP A 92 3.01 6.49 -0.14
N ILE A 93 2.45 6.79 -1.29
CA ILE A 93 2.43 8.14 -1.83
C ILE A 93 1.41 8.91 -0.99
N GLN A 94 1.87 9.35 0.18
CA GLN A 94 1.17 10.19 1.15
C GLN A 94 0.12 9.62 2.06
N ASN A 95 0.34 9.90 3.30
CA ASN A 95 -0.75 10.07 4.25
C ASN A 95 -0.45 11.14 5.29
N ASP A 96 -0.85 12.35 4.99
CA ASP A 96 -1.05 13.38 6.00
C ASP A 96 -2.39 13.18 6.76
N TYR A 97 -3.19 12.16 6.37
CA TYR A 97 -4.53 11.95 6.93
C TYR A 97 -4.54 11.28 8.30
N ILE A 98 -3.56 10.44 8.62
CA ILE A 98 -3.53 9.76 9.91
C ILE A 98 -2.06 9.55 10.28
N CYS A 99 -1.60 10.21 11.35
CA CYS A 99 -0.29 9.90 11.91
C CYS A 99 -0.27 8.48 12.52
N ASP A 100 0.87 7.81 12.47
CA ASP A 100 1.01 6.42 12.93
C ASP A 100 0.52 6.17 14.38
N SER A 101 0.59 7.18 15.23
CA SER A 101 0.08 7.11 16.61
C SER A 101 -1.45 7.06 16.68
N GLN A 102 -2.14 7.75 15.77
CA GLN A 102 -3.60 7.73 15.67
C GLN A 102 -4.09 6.45 14.98
N ALA A 103 -3.35 5.93 14.00
CA ALA A 103 -3.71 4.69 13.31
C ALA A 103 -3.82 3.48 14.25
N ARG A 104 -3.00 3.41 15.29
CA ARG A 104 -3.00 2.29 16.25
C ARG A 104 -4.21 2.25 17.16
N SER A 105 -4.85 3.39 17.41
CA SER A 105 -6.04 3.50 18.26
C SER A 105 -7.36 3.33 17.49
N LEU A 106 -7.29 3.25 16.15
CA LEU A 106 -8.48 3.21 15.30
C LEU A 106 -9.06 1.78 15.18
N PRO A 107 -10.40 1.66 15.08
CA PRO A 107 -11.05 0.37 14.96
C PRO A 107 -10.61 -0.39 13.71
N THR A 108 -10.53 -1.71 13.81
CA THR A 108 -10.22 -2.60 12.69
C THR A 108 -11.42 -2.73 11.77
N MET A 109 -11.20 -3.15 10.50
CA MET A 109 -12.29 -3.44 9.57
C MET A 109 -13.33 -4.43 10.13
N GLN A 110 -12.88 -5.38 10.94
CA GLN A 110 -13.75 -6.37 11.57
C GLN A 110 -14.59 -5.75 12.69
N SER A 111 -14.03 -4.83 13.52
CA SER A 111 -14.81 -4.11 14.52
C SER A 111 -15.81 -3.16 13.90
N ILE A 112 -15.42 -2.44 12.84
CA ILE A 112 -16.33 -1.60 12.06
C ILE A 112 -17.50 -2.42 11.49
N ALA A 113 -17.21 -3.60 10.93
CA ALA A 113 -18.24 -4.50 10.41
C ALA A 113 -19.19 -5.01 11.50
N LYS A 114 -18.70 -5.26 12.73
CA LYS A 114 -19.53 -5.68 13.87
C LYS A 114 -20.46 -4.56 14.37
N GLU A 115 -19.95 -3.33 14.51
CA GLU A 115 -20.76 -2.17 14.90
C GLU A 115 -21.91 -1.92 13.91
N HIS A 116 -21.59 -1.90 12.60
CA HIS A 116 -22.61 -1.67 11.59
C HIS A 116 -23.57 -2.84 11.36
N LYS A 117 -23.26 -4.05 11.84
CA LYS A 117 -24.21 -5.16 11.86
C LYS A 117 -25.35 -4.90 12.87
N GLN A 118 -25.04 -4.34 14.01
CA GLN A 118 -26.03 -3.96 15.03
C GLN A 118 -26.91 -2.79 14.58
N ASP A 119 -26.33 -1.85 13.81
CA ASP A 119 -27.06 -0.68 13.28
C ASP A 119 -27.93 -1.04 12.05
N SER A 120 -27.51 -2.01 11.23
CA SER A 120 -28.26 -2.43 10.03
C SER A 120 -29.52 -3.22 10.36
N GLU A 121 -29.61 -3.85 11.53
CA GLU A 121 -30.85 -4.45 12.05
C GLU A 121 -31.90 -3.39 12.38
N LYS A 122 -31.47 -2.15 12.62
CA LYS A 122 -32.34 -1.02 12.95
C LYS A 122 -32.64 -0.11 11.74
N ASN A 123 -31.83 -0.16 10.67
CA ASN A 123 -31.95 0.74 9.54
C ASN A 123 -31.61 0.04 8.21
N SER A 124 -32.63 -0.34 7.43
CA SER A 124 -32.52 -1.14 6.19
C SER A 124 -31.79 -0.44 5.00
N LYS A 125 -31.17 0.71 5.18
CA LYS A 125 -30.52 1.49 4.13
C LYS A 125 -29.00 1.65 4.27
N CYS A 126 -28.33 0.88 5.14
CA CYS A 126 -26.90 1.04 5.33
C CYS A 126 -26.07 0.33 4.26
N ASN A 127 -25.76 1.03 3.17
CA ASN A 127 -24.86 0.55 2.11
C ASN A 127 -23.40 0.35 2.59
N LYS A 128 -23.05 0.86 3.77
CA LYS A 128 -21.69 0.74 4.33
C LYS A 128 -21.32 -0.69 4.66
N LEU A 129 -22.25 -1.45 5.26
CA LEU A 129 -22.02 -2.87 5.56
C LEU A 129 -21.82 -3.68 4.27
N GLU A 130 -22.62 -3.43 3.24
CA GLU A 130 -22.46 -4.10 1.96
C GLU A 130 -21.13 -3.74 1.29
N CYS A 131 -20.71 -2.46 1.36
CA CYS A 131 -19.40 -2.01 0.90
C CYS A 131 -18.27 -2.75 1.63
N ILE A 132 -18.36 -2.89 2.96
CA ILE A 132 -17.37 -3.64 3.76
C ILE A 132 -17.33 -5.12 3.33
N LYS A 133 -18.47 -5.77 3.12
CA LYS A 133 -18.52 -7.15 2.64
C LYS A 133 -17.83 -7.30 1.29
N GLN A 134 -18.04 -6.37 0.37
CA GLN A 134 -17.38 -6.38 -0.93
C GLN A 134 -15.86 -6.19 -0.81
N LEU A 135 -15.38 -5.31 0.07
CA LEU A 135 -13.95 -5.16 0.32
C LEU A 135 -13.33 -6.44 0.92
N LEU A 136 -14.03 -7.09 1.84
CA LEU A 136 -13.57 -8.37 2.40
C LEU A 136 -13.56 -9.49 1.34
N ASN A 137 -14.54 -9.53 0.44
CA ASN A 137 -14.54 -10.45 -0.69
C ASN A 137 -13.36 -10.21 -1.63
N ILE A 138 -13.04 -8.94 -1.95
CA ILE A 138 -11.85 -8.56 -2.73
C ILE A 138 -10.58 -9.09 -2.04
N LYS A 139 -10.45 -8.93 -0.73
CA LYS A 139 -9.32 -9.47 0.03
C LYS A 139 -9.20 -10.99 -0.11
N ASP A 140 -10.33 -11.71 -0.03
CA ASP A 140 -10.35 -13.17 -0.12
C ASP A 140 -10.01 -13.64 -1.54
N GLN A 141 -10.44 -12.94 -2.58
CA GLN A 141 -10.02 -13.17 -3.96
C GLN A 141 -8.50 -12.98 -4.14
N ILE A 142 -7.93 -11.90 -3.57
CA ILE A 142 -6.47 -11.66 -3.61
C ILE A 142 -5.70 -12.79 -2.93
N LYS A 143 -6.18 -13.33 -1.79
CA LYS A 143 -5.57 -14.50 -1.14
C LYS A 143 -5.57 -15.74 -2.02
N LYS A 144 -6.53 -15.87 -2.91
CA LYS A 144 -6.63 -16.94 -3.90
C LYS A 144 -5.83 -16.68 -5.18
N ASN A 145 -5.04 -15.59 -5.22
CA ASN A 145 -4.33 -15.10 -6.40
C ASN A 145 -5.24 -14.73 -7.59
N GLU A 146 -6.50 -14.38 -7.31
CA GLU A 146 -7.41 -13.82 -8.29
C GLU A 146 -7.13 -12.32 -8.48
N LYS A 147 -7.58 -11.77 -9.60
CA LYS A 147 -7.47 -10.35 -9.94
C LYS A 147 -8.83 -9.65 -9.80
N PRO A 148 -9.25 -9.26 -8.59
CA PRO A 148 -10.53 -8.63 -8.38
C PRO A 148 -10.56 -7.22 -8.96
N ARG A 149 -11.74 -6.78 -9.37
CA ARG A 149 -12.00 -5.37 -9.70
C ARG A 149 -12.26 -4.56 -8.43
N GLY A 150 -11.98 -3.26 -8.50
CA GLY A 150 -12.15 -2.33 -7.39
C GLY A 150 -13.59 -1.89 -7.16
N LEU A 151 -13.74 -0.82 -6.39
CA LEU A 151 -15.02 -0.18 -6.07
C LEU A 151 -14.92 1.34 -6.27
N TYR A 152 -16.04 1.95 -6.63
CA TYR A 152 -16.24 3.39 -6.56
C TYR A 152 -17.14 3.71 -5.37
N ILE A 153 -16.61 4.40 -4.37
CA ILE A 153 -17.34 4.73 -3.13
C ILE A 153 -17.62 6.23 -3.11
N TYR A 154 -18.88 6.59 -2.98
CA TYR A 154 -19.27 8.01 -2.96
C TYR A 154 -20.23 8.34 -1.81
N GLY A 155 -20.40 9.62 -1.52
CA GLY A 155 -21.30 10.11 -0.48
C GLY A 155 -20.81 11.38 0.18
N PRO A 156 -21.58 11.93 1.14
CA PRO A 156 -21.26 13.20 1.80
C PRO A 156 -19.90 13.22 2.48
N TYR A 157 -19.44 14.42 2.84
CA TYR A 157 -18.24 14.58 3.66
C TYR A 157 -18.43 13.96 5.05
N GLY A 158 -17.34 13.36 5.58
CA GLY A 158 -17.30 12.86 6.95
C GLY A 158 -17.98 11.51 7.21
N VAL A 159 -18.47 10.80 6.17
CA VAL A 159 -19.09 9.47 6.31
C VAL A 159 -18.07 8.32 6.40
N GLY A 160 -16.76 8.62 6.33
CA GLY A 160 -15.70 7.63 6.52
C GLY A 160 -15.25 6.89 5.26
N LYS A 161 -15.48 7.43 4.05
CA LYS A 161 -15.03 6.82 2.77
C LYS A 161 -13.52 6.55 2.75
N SER A 162 -12.74 7.62 2.93
CA SER A 162 -11.27 7.56 2.94
C SER A 162 -10.73 6.65 4.03
N PHE A 163 -11.30 6.76 5.24
CA PHE A 163 -10.95 5.92 6.37
C PHE A 163 -11.16 4.43 6.08
N LEU A 164 -12.30 4.07 5.48
CA LEU A 164 -12.61 2.68 5.14
C LEU A 164 -11.59 2.10 4.15
N LEU A 165 -11.24 2.83 3.09
CA LEU A 165 -10.24 2.38 2.12
C LEU A 165 -8.83 2.39 2.68
N TYR A 166 -8.51 3.32 3.58
CA TYR A 166 -7.24 3.32 4.29
C TYR A 166 -7.05 2.02 5.08
N ARG A 167 -8.04 1.66 5.93
CA ARG A 167 -8.01 0.40 6.69
C ARG A 167 -7.95 -0.83 5.79
N PHE A 168 -8.58 -0.76 4.63
CA PHE A 168 -8.51 -1.84 3.65
C PHE A 168 -7.10 -1.97 3.05
N CYS A 169 -6.43 -0.87 2.73
CA CYS A 169 -5.04 -0.89 2.27
C CYS A 169 -4.11 -1.51 3.30
N GLU A 170 -4.26 -1.18 4.60
CA GLU A 170 -3.44 -1.80 5.66
C GLU A 170 -3.61 -3.32 5.69
N MET A 171 -4.86 -3.83 5.58
CA MET A 171 -5.11 -5.27 5.51
C MET A 171 -4.44 -5.93 4.28
N LEU A 172 -4.34 -5.25 3.15
CA LEU A 172 -3.68 -5.78 1.96
C LEU A 172 -2.15 -5.72 2.07
N GLN A 173 -1.62 -4.72 2.78
CA GLN A 173 -0.19 -4.67 3.11
C GLN A 173 0.24 -5.83 4.01
N GLU A 174 -0.60 -6.23 4.98
CA GLU A 174 -0.38 -7.42 5.79
C GLU A 174 -0.28 -8.70 4.94
N LEU A 175 -0.93 -8.71 3.77
CA LEU A 175 -0.81 -9.79 2.77
C LEU A 175 0.38 -9.61 1.80
N GLY A 176 1.27 -8.66 2.07
CA GLY A 176 2.45 -8.37 1.25
C GLY A 176 2.16 -7.59 -0.04
N LYS A 177 0.94 -7.03 -0.21
CA LYS A 177 0.60 -6.24 -1.39
C LYS A 177 1.13 -4.81 -1.26
N THR A 178 1.71 -4.31 -2.33
CA THR A 178 2.12 -2.90 -2.44
C THR A 178 0.90 -2.04 -2.67
N THR A 179 0.77 -0.94 -1.90
CA THR A 179 -0.39 -0.05 -1.98
C THR A 179 0.02 1.39 -2.16
N ALA A 180 -0.74 2.16 -2.92
CA ALA A 180 -0.68 3.61 -2.94
C ALA A 180 -2.06 4.19 -2.64
N PHE A 181 -2.11 5.09 -1.67
CA PHE A 181 -3.30 5.86 -1.32
C PHE A 181 -3.02 7.33 -1.62
N ILE A 182 -3.66 7.88 -2.62
CA ILE A 182 -3.42 9.25 -3.08
C ILE A 182 -4.70 10.08 -2.99
N SER A 183 -4.56 11.32 -2.55
CA SER A 183 -5.61 12.33 -2.65
C SER A 183 -5.50 13.05 -3.99
N ALA A 184 -6.57 13.10 -4.77
CA ALA A 184 -6.58 13.78 -6.06
C ALA A 184 -6.19 15.27 -5.95
N PRO A 185 -6.77 16.08 -5.00
CA PRO A 185 -6.35 17.47 -4.80
C PRO A 185 -4.87 17.62 -4.49
N GLU A 186 -4.35 16.81 -3.57
CA GLU A 186 -2.95 16.91 -3.16
C GLU A 186 -2.00 16.45 -4.26
N THR A 187 -2.39 15.43 -5.02
CA THR A 187 -1.62 14.96 -6.17
C THR A 187 -1.44 16.08 -7.19
N ILE A 188 -2.51 16.80 -7.55
CA ILE A 188 -2.42 17.95 -8.47
C ILE A 188 -1.51 19.03 -7.90
N ARG A 189 -1.60 19.33 -6.61
CA ARG A 189 -0.74 20.32 -5.95
C ARG A 189 0.73 19.94 -6.04
N ARG A 190 1.08 18.69 -5.76
CA ARG A 190 2.45 18.19 -5.85
C ARG A 190 2.97 18.18 -7.27
N PHE A 191 2.17 17.75 -8.23
CA PHE A 191 2.55 17.78 -9.63
C PHE A 191 2.91 19.18 -10.11
N LYS A 192 2.14 20.20 -9.70
CA LYS A 192 2.50 21.58 -10.04
C LYS A 192 3.90 21.96 -9.54
N ASN A 193 4.30 21.43 -8.40
CA ASN A 193 5.64 21.69 -7.85
C ASN A 193 6.74 20.93 -8.61
N THR A 194 6.44 19.81 -9.29
CA THR A 194 7.42 19.05 -10.08
C THR A 194 7.74 19.68 -11.44
N PHE A 195 6.97 20.68 -11.86
CA PHE A 195 7.27 21.44 -13.08
C PHE A 195 8.31 22.55 -12.86
N SER A 196 8.78 22.76 -11.64
CA SER A 196 9.92 23.64 -11.37
C SER A 196 11.25 22.91 -11.63
N ASP A 197 12.24 23.62 -12.17
CA ASP A 197 13.56 23.07 -12.50
C ASP A 197 14.31 22.51 -11.27
N ASP A 198 13.93 22.93 -10.07
CA ASP A 198 14.52 22.50 -8.80
C ASP A 198 13.92 21.18 -8.23
N SER A 199 12.95 20.58 -8.91
CA SER A 199 12.34 19.36 -8.38
C SER A 199 13.26 18.15 -8.56
N PRO A 200 13.54 17.39 -7.49
CA PRO A 200 14.40 16.19 -7.56
C PRO A 200 13.77 15.04 -8.34
N VAL A 201 12.46 15.09 -8.61
CA VAL A 201 11.70 14.06 -9.32
C VAL A 201 10.69 14.70 -10.27
N GLY A 202 10.57 14.17 -11.48
CA GLY A 202 9.57 14.59 -12.46
C GLY A 202 8.20 13.95 -12.25
N PRO A 203 7.17 14.42 -13.00
CA PRO A 203 5.83 13.85 -12.96
C PRO A 203 5.79 12.35 -13.25
N GLU A 204 6.65 11.86 -14.14
CA GLU A 204 6.76 10.44 -14.51
C GLU A 204 7.07 9.52 -13.33
N TYR A 205 7.81 10.02 -12.33
CA TYR A 205 8.09 9.24 -11.13
C TYR A 205 6.79 8.87 -10.39
N TYR A 206 5.89 9.83 -10.21
CA TYR A 206 4.60 9.60 -9.56
C TYR A 206 3.68 8.74 -10.40
N GLU A 207 3.66 8.95 -11.72
CA GLU A 207 2.89 8.14 -12.66
C GLU A 207 3.29 6.66 -12.58
N ASN A 208 4.59 6.37 -12.69
CA ASN A 208 5.12 5.02 -12.60
C ASN A 208 4.80 4.38 -11.23
N LYS A 209 4.94 5.13 -10.13
CA LYS A 209 4.57 4.63 -8.80
C LYS A 209 3.09 4.26 -8.70
N MET A 210 2.19 5.04 -9.29
CA MET A 210 0.76 4.73 -9.30
C MET A 210 0.42 3.54 -10.22
N ILE A 211 1.17 3.36 -11.29
CA ILE A 211 1.02 2.22 -12.20
C ILE A 211 1.56 0.95 -11.55
N ASP A 212 2.71 1.00 -10.90
CA ASP A 212 3.45 -0.20 -10.45
C ASP A 212 2.85 -0.89 -9.22
N VAL A 213 2.22 -0.15 -8.31
CA VAL A 213 1.66 -0.75 -7.09
C VAL A 213 0.56 -1.77 -7.39
N ASP A 214 0.44 -2.80 -6.55
CA ASP A 214 -0.63 -3.80 -6.68
C ASP A 214 -2.01 -3.16 -6.50
N VAL A 215 -2.13 -2.23 -5.55
CA VAL A 215 -3.38 -1.58 -5.16
C VAL A 215 -3.23 -0.08 -5.18
N LEU A 216 -4.08 0.59 -5.94
CA LEU A 216 -4.16 2.05 -5.97
C LEU A 216 -5.51 2.51 -5.43
N VAL A 217 -5.49 3.44 -4.49
CA VAL A 217 -6.66 4.22 -4.07
C VAL A 217 -6.49 5.64 -4.55
N ILE A 218 -7.45 6.13 -5.32
CA ILE A 218 -7.57 7.55 -5.70
C ILE A 218 -8.70 8.15 -4.89
N ASP A 219 -8.31 8.90 -3.87
CA ASP A 219 -9.23 9.46 -2.89
C ASP A 219 -9.68 10.86 -3.26
N ASP A 220 -10.92 11.17 -2.90
CA ASP A 220 -11.56 12.48 -2.97
C ASP A 220 -11.61 13.11 -4.40
N LEU A 221 -11.87 12.24 -5.41
CA LEU A 221 -12.08 12.69 -6.79
C LEU A 221 -13.23 13.69 -6.89
N GLY A 222 -12.96 14.80 -7.56
CA GLY A 222 -13.90 15.89 -7.74
C GLY A 222 -13.83 16.99 -6.68
N SER A 223 -12.94 16.87 -5.69
CA SER A 223 -12.63 17.93 -4.71
C SER A 223 -11.44 18.80 -5.13
N GLU A 224 -10.70 18.37 -6.15
CA GLU A 224 -9.58 19.10 -6.71
C GLU A 224 -10.03 20.36 -7.49
N ILE A 225 -9.11 21.34 -7.59
CA ILE A 225 -9.23 22.40 -8.58
C ILE A 225 -9.09 21.79 -9.96
N PRO A 226 -10.09 21.88 -10.84
CA PRO A 226 -10.07 21.20 -12.13
C PRO A 226 -8.86 21.58 -12.98
N ALA A 227 -8.13 20.57 -13.46
CA ALA A 227 -6.92 20.73 -14.27
C ALA A 227 -6.99 19.78 -15.46
N LYS A 228 -7.27 20.31 -16.66
CA LYS A 228 -7.45 19.51 -17.89
C LYS A 228 -6.26 18.58 -18.16
N TRP A 229 -5.03 19.07 -17.98
CA TRP A 229 -3.82 18.27 -18.17
C TRP A 229 -3.76 17.06 -17.23
N PHE A 230 -4.22 17.22 -15.97
CA PHE A 230 -4.23 16.12 -15.00
C PHE A 230 -5.16 14.99 -15.45
N TYR A 231 -6.30 15.31 -16.03
CA TYR A 231 -7.26 14.30 -16.47
C TYR A 231 -6.85 13.65 -17.79
N ASN A 232 -6.46 14.46 -18.78
CA ASN A 232 -6.22 13.98 -20.15
C ASN A 232 -4.85 13.34 -20.35
N ASP A 233 -3.84 13.81 -19.63
CA ASP A 233 -2.47 13.35 -19.84
C ASP A 233 -2.04 12.37 -18.76
N PHE A 234 -2.34 12.68 -17.49
CA PHE A 234 -1.89 11.87 -16.37
C PHE A 234 -2.89 10.78 -15.95
N LEU A 235 -4.09 11.19 -15.49
CA LEU A 235 -5.05 10.24 -14.93
C LEU A 235 -5.43 9.16 -15.94
N ILE A 236 -5.71 9.54 -17.18
CA ILE A 236 -6.10 8.58 -18.22
C ILE A 236 -5.00 7.55 -18.51
N ASN A 237 -3.72 7.95 -18.48
CA ASN A 237 -2.59 7.04 -18.67
C ASN A 237 -2.48 6.03 -17.54
N VAL A 238 -2.55 6.49 -16.29
CA VAL A 238 -2.56 5.61 -15.11
C VAL A 238 -3.71 4.60 -15.20
N LEU A 239 -4.93 5.07 -15.48
CA LEU A 239 -6.11 4.20 -15.57
C LEU A 239 -6.00 3.18 -16.71
N ASN A 240 -5.50 3.59 -17.89
CA ASN A 240 -5.30 2.70 -19.04
C ASN A 240 -4.31 1.58 -18.71
N LYS A 241 -3.16 1.91 -18.14
CA LYS A 241 -2.12 0.95 -17.76
C LYS A 241 -2.64 -0.02 -16.70
N ARG A 242 -3.25 0.50 -15.64
CA ARG A 242 -3.81 -0.34 -14.58
C ARG A 242 -4.94 -1.25 -15.07
N MET A 243 -5.75 -0.77 -16.00
CA MET A 243 -6.81 -1.58 -16.63
C MET A 243 -6.22 -2.71 -17.48
N SER A 244 -5.18 -2.43 -18.30
CA SER A 244 -4.54 -3.45 -19.14
C SER A 244 -3.80 -4.52 -18.32
N GLU A 245 -3.29 -4.16 -17.15
CA GLU A 245 -2.60 -5.07 -16.23
C GLU A 245 -3.55 -5.72 -15.19
N GLU A 246 -4.84 -5.38 -15.25
CA GLU A 246 -5.87 -5.84 -14.31
C GLU A 246 -5.52 -5.56 -12.84
N LYS A 247 -4.89 -4.42 -12.57
CA LYS A 247 -4.48 -4.01 -11.22
C LYS A 247 -5.64 -3.40 -10.43
N LEU A 248 -5.77 -3.82 -9.17
CA LEU A 248 -6.82 -3.34 -8.27
C LEU A 248 -6.76 -1.83 -8.08
N THR A 249 -7.85 -1.15 -8.45
CA THR A 249 -7.98 0.31 -8.33
C THR A 249 -9.30 0.67 -7.66
N LEU A 250 -9.24 1.50 -6.63
CA LEU A 250 -10.37 1.91 -5.81
C LEU A 250 -10.48 3.44 -5.86
N PHE A 251 -11.71 3.93 -5.77
CA PHE A 251 -11.97 5.36 -5.88
C PHE A 251 -12.90 5.84 -4.77
N THR A 252 -12.68 7.06 -4.28
CA THR A 252 -13.68 7.78 -3.49
C THR A 252 -14.04 9.12 -4.11
N SER A 253 -15.26 9.56 -3.86
CA SER A 253 -15.76 10.87 -4.31
C SER A 253 -16.91 11.34 -3.42
N ASN A 254 -17.23 12.61 -3.51
CA ASN A 254 -18.48 13.15 -2.96
C ASN A 254 -19.64 13.10 -3.98
N TYR A 255 -19.35 12.72 -5.22
CA TYR A 255 -20.28 12.68 -6.35
C TYR A 255 -20.48 11.24 -6.82
N THR A 256 -21.66 10.93 -7.36
CA THR A 256 -21.83 9.74 -8.22
C THR A 256 -20.86 9.83 -9.38
N LEU A 257 -20.49 8.72 -10.00
CA LEU A 257 -19.60 8.75 -11.17
C LEU A 257 -20.18 9.66 -12.28
N LYS A 258 -21.47 9.55 -12.56
CA LYS A 258 -22.14 10.44 -13.53
C LYS A 258 -22.03 11.92 -13.12
N GLY A 259 -22.24 12.25 -11.85
CA GLY A 259 -22.13 13.61 -11.33
C GLY A 259 -20.70 14.15 -11.43
N LEU A 260 -19.70 13.30 -11.11
CA LEU A 260 -18.29 13.64 -11.23
C LEU A 260 -17.89 13.98 -12.68
N LEU A 261 -18.30 13.15 -13.64
CA LEU A 261 -18.01 13.36 -15.05
C LEU A 261 -18.67 14.65 -15.56
N SER A 262 -19.92 14.92 -15.16
CA SER A 262 -20.61 16.18 -15.51
C SER A 262 -19.92 17.40 -14.92
N LYS A 263 -19.41 17.30 -13.69
CA LYS A 263 -18.62 18.35 -13.04
C LYS A 263 -17.34 18.65 -13.82
N TRP A 264 -16.57 17.63 -14.18
CA TRP A 264 -15.32 17.78 -14.94
C TRP A 264 -15.56 18.38 -16.35
N ALA A 265 -16.59 17.92 -17.05
CA ALA A 265 -16.95 18.50 -18.34
C ALA A 265 -17.20 20.00 -18.24
N LYS A 266 -17.94 20.43 -17.19
CA LYS A 266 -18.30 21.83 -16.98
C LYS A 266 -17.12 22.67 -16.46
N GLU A 267 -16.49 22.24 -15.38
CA GLU A 267 -15.52 23.07 -14.64
C GLU A 267 -14.11 23.03 -15.25
N ALA A 268 -13.66 21.86 -15.75
CA ALA A 268 -12.38 21.73 -16.46
C ALA A 268 -12.48 22.08 -17.96
N LYS A 269 -13.67 22.43 -18.45
CA LYS A 269 -13.94 22.69 -19.87
C LYS A 269 -13.44 21.55 -20.76
N MET A 270 -13.65 20.32 -20.32
CA MET A 270 -13.26 19.11 -21.04
C MET A 270 -14.33 18.75 -22.08
N LEU A 271 -13.89 18.15 -23.18
CA LEU A 271 -14.81 17.58 -24.15
C LEU A 271 -15.53 16.37 -23.54
N ASN A 272 -16.82 16.21 -23.88
CA ASN A 272 -17.61 15.07 -23.40
C ASN A 272 -16.97 13.71 -23.76
N VAL A 273 -16.27 13.63 -24.87
CA VAL A 273 -15.53 12.42 -25.31
C VAL A 273 -14.39 12.10 -24.33
N ASP A 274 -13.60 13.09 -23.94
CA ASP A 274 -12.47 12.88 -23.01
C ASP A 274 -12.96 12.45 -21.62
N VAL A 275 -13.98 13.13 -21.12
CA VAL A 275 -14.62 12.78 -19.85
C VAL A 275 -15.25 11.39 -19.91
N GLY A 276 -15.90 11.06 -21.03
CA GLY A 276 -16.48 9.74 -21.27
C GLY A 276 -15.43 8.63 -21.24
N ARG A 277 -14.26 8.87 -21.87
CA ARG A 277 -13.13 7.90 -21.84
C ARG A 277 -12.68 7.59 -20.41
N ILE A 278 -12.52 8.61 -19.57
CA ILE A 278 -12.14 8.42 -18.16
C ILE A 278 -13.22 7.63 -17.43
N GLY A 279 -14.48 7.99 -17.63
CA GLY A 279 -15.62 7.30 -17.02
C GLY A 279 -15.66 5.81 -17.35
N GLU A 280 -15.43 5.45 -18.61
CA GLU A 280 -15.37 4.04 -19.03
C GLU A 280 -14.20 3.27 -18.39
N ARG A 281 -13.04 3.92 -18.16
CA ARG A 281 -11.91 3.30 -17.44
C ARG A 281 -12.24 3.05 -15.97
N ILE A 282 -12.86 4.04 -15.32
CA ILE A 282 -13.30 3.87 -13.92
C ILE A 282 -14.31 2.74 -13.82
N LYS A 283 -15.30 2.66 -14.70
CA LYS A 283 -16.28 1.57 -14.75
C LYS A 283 -15.60 0.21 -14.98
N ALA A 284 -14.67 0.12 -15.93
CA ALA A 284 -13.96 -1.12 -16.20
C ALA A 284 -13.14 -1.59 -14.98
N LEU A 285 -12.41 -0.69 -14.32
CA LEU A 285 -11.60 -0.98 -13.14
C LEU A 285 -12.44 -1.36 -11.92
N THR A 286 -13.66 -0.83 -11.80
CA THR A 286 -14.56 -1.11 -10.67
C THR A 286 -15.61 -2.18 -10.97
N GLY A 287 -15.67 -2.69 -12.20
CA GLY A 287 -16.77 -3.60 -12.61
C GLY A 287 -18.13 -2.94 -12.49
N ASN A 288 -18.20 -1.63 -12.70
CA ASN A 288 -19.42 -0.81 -12.58
C ASN A 288 -20.08 -0.86 -11.19
N ARG A 289 -19.27 -1.09 -10.14
CA ARG A 289 -19.73 -1.18 -8.74
C ARG A 289 -19.58 0.17 -8.06
N GLU A 290 -20.72 0.84 -7.83
CA GLU A 290 -20.83 2.08 -7.07
C GLU A 290 -21.50 1.84 -5.72
N PHE A 291 -20.92 2.35 -4.66
CA PHE A 291 -21.47 2.28 -3.30
C PHE A 291 -21.64 3.66 -2.70
N ARG A 292 -22.86 3.98 -2.34
CA ARG A 292 -23.17 5.21 -1.62
C ARG A 292 -23.02 4.98 -0.11
N LEU A 293 -22.21 5.81 0.54
CA LEU A 293 -22.14 5.87 1.99
C LEU A 293 -22.87 7.12 2.48
N ASP A 294 -23.92 6.94 3.28
CA ASP A 294 -24.78 8.02 3.80
C ASP A 294 -24.67 8.21 5.31
N ASP A 295 -24.18 7.19 6.00
CA ASP A 295 -24.22 7.17 7.44
C ASP A 295 -23.10 8.02 8.04
N LYS A 296 -23.48 8.99 8.84
CA LYS A 296 -22.58 9.76 9.70
C LYS A 296 -22.31 8.98 10.99
N GLY A 297 -21.98 7.69 10.88
CA GLY A 297 -21.56 6.92 12.03
C GLY A 297 -20.51 7.66 12.88
N ASN A 298 -20.34 7.25 14.12
CA ASN A 298 -19.41 7.88 15.06
C ASN A 298 -18.11 8.29 14.35
N ARG A 299 -17.78 9.58 14.43
CA ARG A 299 -16.47 10.07 13.95
C ARG A 299 -15.42 9.52 14.91
N TYR A 300 -14.58 8.67 14.37
CA TYR A 300 -13.39 8.19 15.08
C TYR A 300 -12.30 9.25 15.06
#